data_2d949e40275bd424714477223c6e2b40
#
_entry.id   2d949e40275bd424714477223c6e2b40
#
_cell.length_a   1.000
_cell.length_b   1.000
_cell.length_c   1.000
_cell.angle_alpha   90.00
_cell.angle_beta   90.00
_cell.angle_gamma   90.00
#
_symmetry.space_group_name_H-M   'P 1'
#
loop_
_entity.id
_entity.type
_entity.pdbx_description
1 polymer ?
#
loop_
_entity_poly.entity_id
_entity_poly.type
_entity_poly.pdbx_seq_one_letter_code
_entity_poly.pdbx_strand_id
1 'polypeptide(L)'
;MELCPCGSKKTYDQCCLPIIKGEEKAKTAEQLMRSRYTAHCKHEIDHIFNSCLPDKRKGFDRKETQKFATKSKWLGLEIVETIDGSVDDTKGQVEFIARFNLKNKPQFMHEKSNFEKFEGNWYYVDGKSVPYKPIIRSTSKIGRNDPCPCGSGKKYKKCCGNK
;
A
#
# COMPACT_ATOMS: atom_id res chain seq x y z
N MET A 1 20.47 12.39 0.04
CA MET A 1 20.05 10.97 0.16
C MET A 1 18.53 10.90 0.00
N GLU A 2 18.05 10.04 -0.88
CA GLU A 2 16.63 9.91 -1.20
C GLU A 2 15.93 9.05 -0.13
N LEU A 3 14.78 9.52 0.39
CA LEU A 3 13.96 8.72 1.31
C LEU A 3 13.37 7.51 0.58
N CYS A 4 13.25 6.39 1.28
CA CYS A 4 12.68 5.18 0.71
C CYS A 4 11.20 5.38 0.36
N PRO A 5 10.78 5.03 -0.87
CA PRO A 5 9.39 5.14 -1.30
C PRO A 5 8.39 4.39 -0.41
N CYS A 6 8.86 3.38 0.33
CA CYS A 6 8.02 2.55 1.21
C CYS A 6 7.45 3.28 2.44
N GLY A 7 7.83 4.54 2.68
CA GLY A 7 7.32 5.33 3.78
C GLY A 7 7.94 5.02 5.16
N SER A 8 9.02 4.26 5.22
CA SER A 8 9.73 3.90 6.47
C SER A 8 10.47 5.06 7.12
N LYS A 9 10.57 6.22 6.45
CA LYS A 9 11.39 7.38 6.85
C LYS A 9 12.90 7.14 6.84
N LYS A 10 13.37 5.96 6.46
CA LYS A 10 14.78 5.66 6.22
C LYS A 10 15.17 6.03 4.79
N THR A 11 16.47 6.16 4.51
CA THR A 11 16.96 6.32 3.14
C THR A 11 16.81 5.03 2.35
N TYR A 12 16.73 5.12 1.03
CA TYR A 12 16.50 3.96 0.17
C TYR A 12 17.62 2.93 0.26
N ASP A 13 18.86 3.40 0.30
CA ASP A 13 20.07 2.59 0.44
C ASP A 13 20.15 1.82 1.77
N GLN A 14 19.57 2.37 2.84
CA GLN A 14 19.53 1.74 4.17
C GLN A 14 18.20 1.03 4.47
N CYS A 15 17.34 0.85 3.46
CA CYS A 15 16.01 0.29 3.66
C CYS A 15 15.71 -0.83 2.66
N CYS A 16 15.13 -0.48 1.51
CA CYS A 16 14.66 -1.49 0.56
C CYS A 16 15.71 -1.89 -0.48
N LEU A 17 16.71 -1.06 -0.76
CA LEU A 17 17.72 -1.35 -1.78
C LEU A 17 18.49 -2.64 -1.51
N PRO A 18 19.04 -2.90 -0.31
CA PRO A 18 19.77 -4.13 -0.04
C PRO A 18 18.92 -5.38 -0.23
N ILE A 19 17.63 -5.30 0.14
CA ILE A 19 16.67 -6.41 -0.05
C ILE A 19 16.37 -6.61 -1.54
N ILE A 20 16.17 -5.54 -2.28
CA ILE A 20 15.90 -5.58 -3.73
C ILE A 20 17.09 -6.14 -4.49
N LYS A 21 18.31 -5.80 -4.11
CA LYS A 21 19.54 -6.32 -4.72
C LYS A 21 19.92 -7.73 -4.26
N GLY A 22 19.23 -8.26 -3.25
CA GLY A 22 19.52 -9.59 -2.68
C GLY A 22 20.76 -9.63 -1.78
N GLU A 23 21.27 -8.46 -1.38
CA GLU A 23 22.39 -8.31 -0.45
C GLU A 23 21.96 -8.64 0.98
N GLU A 24 20.70 -8.33 1.29
CA GLU A 24 20.05 -8.66 2.56
C GLU A 24 18.72 -9.38 2.33
N LYS A 25 18.36 -10.23 3.29
CA LYS A 25 17.05 -10.90 3.32
C LYS A 25 16.06 -10.05 4.10
N ALA A 26 14.81 -10.01 3.63
CA ALA A 26 13.73 -9.46 4.44
C ALA A 26 13.56 -10.30 5.71
N LYS A 27 13.61 -9.66 6.88
CA LYS A 27 13.49 -10.33 8.19
C LYS A 27 12.04 -10.60 8.57
N THR A 28 11.09 -9.81 8.03
CA THR A 28 9.66 -9.90 8.32
C THR A 28 8.83 -9.85 7.04
N ALA A 29 7.59 -10.33 7.10
CA ALA A 29 6.64 -10.21 6.01
C ALA A 29 6.40 -8.74 5.61
N GLU A 30 6.34 -7.83 6.58
CA GLU A 30 6.20 -6.39 6.32
C GLU A 30 7.39 -5.82 5.55
N GLN A 31 8.63 -6.20 5.92
CA GLN A 31 9.81 -5.76 5.18
C GLN A 31 9.78 -6.22 3.73
N LEU A 32 9.35 -7.47 3.48
CA LEU A 32 9.19 -7.95 2.12
C LEU A 32 8.11 -7.16 1.37
N MET A 33 6.95 -6.90 1.99
CA MET A 33 5.89 -6.09 1.37
C MET A 33 6.40 -4.69 1.00
N ARG A 34 7.11 -4.02 1.91
CA ARG A 34 7.71 -2.70 1.67
C ARG A 34 8.72 -2.71 0.52
N SER A 35 9.57 -3.74 0.44
CA SER A 35 10.54 -3.86 -0.65
C SER A 35 9.86 -4.13 -2.01
N ARG A 36 8.79 -4.92 -2.04
CA ARG A 36 7.98 -5.15 -3.25
C ARG A 36 7.30 -3.87 -3.75
N TYR A 37 6.71 -3.08 -2.86
CA TYR A 37 6.17 -1.76 -3.21
C TYR A 37 7.26 -0.84 -3.78
N THR A 38 8.41 -0.76 -3.12
CA THR A 38 9.55 0.04 -3.58
C THR A 38 10.05 -0.44 -4.94
N ALA A 39 10.05 -1.76 -5.18
CA ALA A 39 10.41 -2.34 -6.47
C ALA A 39 9.46 -1.91 -7.60
N HIS A 40 8.17 -1.77 -7.34
CA HIS A 40 7.25 -1.14 -8.30
C HIS A 40 7.63 0.32 -8.57
N CYS A 41 7.95 1.11 -7.54
CA CYS A 41 8.36 2.50 -7.68
C CYS A 41 9.67 2.66 -8.47
N LYS A 42 10.59 1.72 -8.35
CA LYS A 42 11.93 1.73 -8.95
C LYS A 42 12.04 0.86 -10.21
N HIS A 43 10.93 0.23 -10.62
CA HIS A 43 10.84 -0.65 -11.81
C HIS A 43 11.75 -1.90 -11.73
N GLU A 44 12.00 -2.40 -10.52
CA GLU A 44 12.81 -3.59 -10.26
C GLU A 44 11.94 -4.86 -10.33
N ILE A 45 11.54 -5.21 -11.56
CA ILE A 45 10.56 -6.29 -11.83
C ILE A 45 11.08 -7.68 -11.44
N ASP A 46 12.39 -7.88 -11.53
CA ASP A 46 13.01 -9.14 -11.10
C ASP A 46 12.83 -9.39 -9.60
N HIS A 47 12.91 -8.35 -8.77
CA HIS A 47 12.63 -8.49 -7.34
C HIS A 47 11.17 -8.85 -7.10
N ILE A 48 10.23 -8.23 -7.81
CA ILE A 48 8.80 -8.53 -7.69
C ILE A 48 8.54 -10.00 -8.04
N PHE A 49 9.12 -10.49 -9.13
CA PHE A 49 9.01 -11.88 -9.55
C PHE A 49 9.69 -12.85 -8.57
N ASN A 50 10.95 -12.59 -8.21
CA ASN A 50 11.76 -13.48 -7.38
C ASN A 50 11.24 -13.57 -5.94
N SER A 51 10.55 -12.54 -5.46
CA SER A 51 9.89 -12.51 -4.15
C SER A 51 8.51 -13.19 -4.12
N CYS A 52 8.00 -13.70 -5.24
CA CYS A 52 6.86 -14.61 -5.23
C CYS A 52 7.32 -16.03 -4.86
N LEU A 53 6.48 -16.76 -4.13
CA LEU A 53 6.72 -18.16 -3.81
C LEU A 53 6.96 -18.95 -5.13
N PRO A 54 7.98 -19.82 -5.23
CA PRO A 54 8.35 -20.48 -6.48
C PRO A 54 7.19 -21.10 -7.23
N ASP A 55 6.31 -21.82 -6.55
CA ASP A 55 5.14 -22.47 -7.15
C ASP A 55 4.09 -21.49 -7.70
N LYS A 56 4.09 -20.26 -7.19
CA LYS A 56 3.15 -19.19 -7.59
C LYS A 56 3.65 -18.35 -8.78
N ARG A 57 4.90 -18.55 -9.22
CA ARG A 57 5.50 -17.78 -10.32
C ARG A 57 4.93 -18.11 -11.69
N LYS A 58 4.27 -19.27 -11.87
CA LYS A 58 3.78 -19.75 -13.19
C LYS A 58 2.80 -18.81 -13.89
N GLY A 59 2.06 -17.98 -13.14
CA GLY A 59 1.10 -17.02 -13.69
C GLY A 59 1.61 -15.57 -13.72
N PHE A 60 2.89 -15.33 -13.40
CA PHE A 60 3.42 -13.99 -13.31
C PHE A 60 3.72 -13.41 -14.70
N ASP A 61 2.99 -12.35 -15.08
CA ASP A 61 3.24 -11.60 -16.32
C ASP A 61 4.22 -10.44 -16.07
N ARG A 62 5.48 -10.65 -16.46
CA ARG A 62 6.54 -9.64 -16.33
C ARG A 62 6.26 -8.39 -17.17
N LYS A 63 5.71 -8.55 -18.37
CA LYS A 63 5.45 -7.43 -19.29
C LYS A 63 4.33 -6.54 -18.76
N GLU A 64 3.26 -7.15 -18.28
CA GLU A 64 2.13 -6.41 -17.72
C GLU A 64 2.53 -5.75 -16.39
N THR A 65 3.31 -6.42 -15.55
CA THR A 65 3.85 -5.85 -14.31
C THR A 65 4.77 -4.65 -14.60
N GLN A 66 5.67 -4.77 -15.58
CA GLN A 66 6.54 -3.67 -16.03
C GLN A 66 5.71 -2.48 -16.53
N LYS A 67 4.73 -2.74 -17.37
CA LYS A 67 3.84 -1.73 -17.93
C LYS A 67 3.03 -1.01 -16.84
N PHE A 68 2.51 -1.75 -15.86
CA PHE A 68 1.80 -1.18 -14.73
C PHE A 68 2.74 -0.32 -13.86
N ALA A 69 3.91 -0.83 -13.50
CA ALA A 69 4.89 -0.11 -12.70
C ALA A 69 5.31 1.22 -13.37
N THR A 70 5.60 1.19 -14.68
CA THR A 70 6.05 2.37 -15.45
C THR A 70 4.94 3.41 -15.67
N LYS A 71 3.70 2.97 -15.89
CA LYS A 71 2.57 3.89 -16.15
C LYS A 71 1.97 4.49 -14.89
N SER A 72 2.29 3.93 -13.72
CA SER A 72 1.79 4.38 -12.43
C SER A 72 2.76 5.37 -11.80
N LYS A 73 2.27 6.56 -11.44
CA LYS A 73 3.02 7.47 -10.56
C LYS A 73 2.66 7.11 -9.12
N TRP A 74 3.59 6.44 -8.45
CA TRP A 74 3.41 5.99 -7.07
C TRP A 74 3.44 7.16 -6.09
N LEU A 75 2.51 7.19 -5.14
CA LEU A 75 2.29 8.32 -4.23
C LEU A 75 2.55 7.98 -2.76
N GLY A 76 2.46 6.71 -2.38
CA GLY A 76 2.74 6.27 -1.02
C GLY A 76 2.15 4.91 -0.70
N LEU A 77 2.73 4.30 0.34
CA LEU A 77 2.32 3.03 0.94
C LEU A 77 1.92 3.27 2.40
N GLU A 78 0.77 2.76 2.77
CA GLU A 78 0.29 2.69 4.13
C GLU A 78 0.12 1.22 4.53
N ILE A 79 0.77 0.78 5.61
CA ILE A 79 0.50 -0.51 6.22
C ILE A 79 -0.65 -0.31 7.20
N VAL A 80 -1.75 -1.03 6.96
CA VAL A 80 -2.98 -0.93 7.77
C VAL A 80 -2.88 -1.87 8.97
N GLU A 81 -2.49 -3.13 8.71
CA GLU A 81 -2.39 -4.17 9.74
C GLU A 81 -1.35 -5.20 9.34
N THR A 82 -0.69 -5.77 10.33
CA THR A 82 0.15 -6.96 10.19
C THR A 82 -0.33 -8.02 11.18
N ILE A 83 -0.52 -9.24 10.70
CA ILE A 83 -0.89 -10.40 11.52
C ILE A 83 0.23 -11.41 11.35
N ASP A 84 0.92 -11.75 12.42
CA ASP A 84 2.11 -12.59 12.40
C ASP A 84 3.19 -12.04 11.43
N GLY A 85 4.10 -12.88 10.95
CA GLY A 85 5.12 -12.48 9.97
C GLY A 85 6.32 -11.79 10.59
N SER A 86 6.56 -11.97 11.88
CA SER A 86 7.77 -11.57 12.61
C SER A 86 8.98 -12.42 12.22
N VAL A 87 10.12 -12.17 12.86
CA VAL A 87 11.38 -12.90 12.57
C VAL A 87 11.25 -14.40 12.85
N ASP A 88 10.47 -14.78 13.86
CA ASP A 88 10.32 -16.16 14.31
C ASP A 88 9.16 -16.89 13.61
N ASP A 89 8.28 -16.16 12.95
CA ASP A 89 7.13 -16.72 12.26
C ASP A 89 7.50 -17.36 10.92
N THR A 90 6.69 -18.30 10.47
CA THR A 90 6.79 -18.94 9.16
C THR A 90 5.71 -18.49 8.19
N LYS A 91 4.65 -17.86 8.70
CA LYS A 91 3.55 -17.27 7.92
C LYS A 91 3.23 -15.90 8.45
N GLY A 92 2.70 -15.05 7.61
CA GLY A 92 2.28 -13.70 7.98
C GLY A 92 1.33 -13.11 6.98
N GLN A 93 0.58 -12.11 7.41
CA GLN A 93 -0.35 -11.39 6.56
C GLN A 93 -0.11 -9.89 6.75
N VAL A 94 -0.10 -9.17 5.64
CA VAL A 94 0.06 -7.70 5.63
C VAL A 94 -1.10 -7.09 4.86
N GLU A 95 -1.87 -6.25 5.53
CA GLU A 95 -2.88 -5.41 4.90
C GLU A 95 -2.31 -4.04 4.63
N PHE A 96 -2.44 -3.56 3.40
CA PHE A 96 -1.86 -2.28 2.98
C PHE A 96 -2.73 -1.53 2.00
N ILE A 97 -2.49 -0.22 1.92
CA ILE A 97 -3.04 0.65 0.89
C ILE A 97 -1.87 1.27 0.12
N ALA A 98 -1.79 0.98 -1.17
CA ALA A 98 -0.87 1.63 -2.10
C ALA A 98 -1.63 2.67 -2.93
N ARG A 99 -1.15 3.93 -2.91
CA ARG A 99 -1.76 5.04 -3.66
C ARG A 99 -0.90 5.38 -4.86
N PHE A 100 -1.54 5.60 -6.01
CA PHE A 100 -0.85 5.95 -7.24
C PHE A 100 -1.76 6.72 -8.19
N ASN A 101 -1.18 7.46 -9.14
CA ASN A 101 -1.91 8.01 -10.27
C ASN A 101 -1.68 7.13 -11.50
N LEU A 102 -2.76 6.74 -12.15
CA LEU A 102 -2.74 6.05 -13.44
C LEU A 102 -3.50 6.89 -14.47
N LYS A 103 -2.84 7.27 -15.57
CA LYS A 103 -3.42 8.18 -16.59
C LYS A 103 -3.95 9.48 -15.98
N ASN A 104 -3.20 10.07 -15.05
CA ASN A 104 -3.55 11.29 -14.30
C ASN A 104 -4.82 11.18 -13.43
N LYS A 105 -5.29 9.96 -13.17
CA LYS A 105 -6.40 9.71 -12.26
C LYS A 105 -5.86 9.08 -10.97
N PRO A 106 -6.22 9.61 -9.78
CA PRO A 106 -5.85 9.00 -8.51
C PRO A 106 -6.52 7.64 -8.38
N GLN A 107 -5.72 6.66 -7.99
CA GLN A 107 -6.12 5.28 -7.76
C GLN A 107 -5.53 4.81 -6.42
N PHE A 108 -6.09 3.76 -5.87
CA PHE A 108 -5.50 3.04 -4.76
C PHE A 108 -5.74 1.54 -4.91
N MET A 109 -4.82 0.78 -4.35
CA MET A 109 -4.94 -0.67 -4.17
C MET A 109 -5.00 -0.92 -2.67
N HIS A 110 -6.08 -1.53 -2.19
CA HIS A 110 -6.24 -1.99 -0.81
C HIS A 110 -6.25 -3.51 -0.84
N GLU A 111 -5.22 -4.11 -0.29
CA GLU A 111 -4.99 -5.55 -0.39
C GLU A 111 -4.55 -6.11 0.96
N LYS A 112 -5.00 -7.33 1.24
CA LYS A 112 -4.51 -8.17 2.32
C LYS A 112 -3.72 -9.32 1.69
N SER A 113 -2.40 -9.27 1.86
CA SER A 113 -1.44 -10.19 1.23
C SER A 113 -0.95 -11.23 2.22
N ASN A 114 -0.85 -12.46 1.77
CA ASN A 114 -0.28 -13.58 2.52
C ASN A 114 1.19 -13.78 2.15
N PHE A 115 1.99 -14.04 3.16
CA PHE A 115 3.42 -14.30 3.04
C PHE A 115 3.77 -15.60 3.77
N GLU A 116 4.76 -16.31 3.23
CA GLU A 116 5.27 -17.55 3.82
C GLU A 116 6.80 -17.56 3.77
N LYS A 117 7.41 -18.11 4.82
CA LYS A 117 8.85 -18.30 4.88
C LYS A 117 9.20 -19.69 4.37
N PHE A 118 10.01 -19.74 3.32
CA PHE A 118 10.51 -20.96 2.72
C PHE A 118 12.04 -20.90 2.66
N GLU A 119 12.72 -21.91 3.16
CA GLU A 119 14.19 -21.96 3.25
C GLU A 119 14.81 -20.70 3.87
N GLY A 120 14.16 -20.18 4.92
CA GLY A 120 14.62 -19.02 5.66
C GLY A 120 14.40 -17.66 4.96
N ASN A 121 13.70 -17.64 3.82
CA ASN A 121 13.36 -16.42 3.09
C ASN A 121 11.84 -16.21 3.08
N TRP A 122 11.41 -14.96 3.25
CA TRP A 122 10.02 -14.58 3.06
C TRP A 122 9.64 -14.51 1.57
N TYR A 123 8.44 -14.98 1.24
CA TYR A 123 7.86 -14.92 -0.11
C TYR A 123 6.42 -14.45 -0.06
N TYR A 124 6.00 -13.71 -1.07
CA TYR A 124 4.61 -13.41 -1.34
C TYR A 124 3.91 -14.65 -1.92
N VAL A 125 2.76 -14.99 -1.37
CA VAL A 125 1.96 -16.16 -1.78
C VAL A 125 0.81 -15.73 -2.68
N ASP A 126 -0.07 -14.91 -2.14
CA ASP A 126 -1.25 -14.36 -2.81
C ASP A 126 -1.76 -13.11 -2.09
N GLY A 127 -2.74 -12.43 -2.68
CA GLY A 127 -3.40 -11.29 -2.08
C GLY A 127 -4.88 -11.25 -2.44
N LYS A 128 -5.67 -10.69 -1.53
CA LYS A 128 -7.10 -10.45 -1.73
C LYS A 128 -7.39 -8.97 -1.62
N SER A 129 -8.05 -8.41 -2.63
CA SER A 129 -8.53 -7.03 -2.56
C SER A 129 -9.51 -6.86 -1.40
N VAL A 130 -9.30 -5.83 -0.60
CA VAL A 130 -10.22 -5.43 0.48
C VAL A 130 -11.21 -4.44 -0.13
N PRO A 131 -12.52 -4.73 -0.06
CA PRO A 131 -13.52 -3.80 -0.58
C PRO A 131 -13.45 -2.46 0.15
N TYR A 132 -13.50 -1.37 -0.61
CA TYR A 132 -13.64 -0.03 -0.01
C TYR A 132 -14.96 0.04 0.75
N LYS A 133 -14.88 0.20 2.07
CA LYS A 133 -16.05 0.55 2.88
C LYS A 133 -16.15 2.06 2.86
N PRO A 134 -17.15 2.66 2.18
CA PRO A 134 -17.35 4.11 2.25
C PRO A 134 -17.52 4.51 3.71
N ILE A 135 -16.82 5.56 4.12
CA ILE A 135 -17.04 6.15 5.46
C ILE A 135 -18.45 6.70 5.45
N ILE A 136 -19.37 5.98 6.08
CA ILE A 136 -20.70 6.47 6.36
C ILE A 136 -20.51 7.55 7.44
N ARG A 137 -20.65 8.81 7.05
CA ARG A 137 -20.60 9.90 8.02
C ARG A 137 -21.75 9.68 9.01
N SER A 138 -21.43 9.61 10.28
CA SER A 138 -22.40 9.48 11.37
C SER A 138 -23.33 10.69 11.51
N THR A 139 -22.99 11.82 10.89
CA THR A 139 -23.78 13.04 10.83
C THR A 139 -24.22 13.33 9.40
N SER A 140 -25.50 13.56 9.20
CA SER A 140 -26.03 14.02 7.92
C SER A 140 -25.34 15.33 7.50
N LYS A 141 -25.04 15.49 6.20
CA LYS A 141 -24.56 16.76 5.67
C LYS A 141 -25.62 17.83 5.99
N ILE A 142 -25.20 18.86 6.73
CA ILE A 142 -26.07 20.03 6.94
C ILE A 142 -26.29 20.68 5.57
N GLY A 143 -27.53 20.69 5.15
CA GLY A 143 -27.94 21.30 3.92
C GLY A 143 -27.80 22.83 3.99
N ARG A 144 -27.58 23.45 2.85
CA ARG A 144 -27.43 24.91 2.75
C ARG A 144 -28.58 25.69 3.35
N ASN A 145 -29.77 25.10 3.33
CA ASN A 145 -31.01 25.70 3.86
C ASN A 145 -31.42 25.22 5.26
N ASP A 146 -30.71 24.26 5.84
CA ASP A 146 -31.00 23.74 7.16
C ASP A 146 -30.71 24.77 8.25
N PRO A 147 -31.32 24.63 9.44
CA PRO A 147 -30.98 25.43 10.61
C PRO A 147 -29.48 25.33 10.92
N CYS A 148 -28.86 26.46 11.23
CA CYS A 148 -27.45 26.46 11.56
C CYS A 148 -27.21 25.73 12.91
N PRO A 149 -26.24 24.79 12.98
CA PRO A 149 -25.96 24.02 14.19
C PRO A 149 -25.38 24.88 15.34
N CYS A 150 -25.00 26.12 15.06
CA CYS A 150 -24.52 27.05 16.09
C CYS A 150 -25.68 27.59 16.99
N GLY A 151 -26.94 27.21 16.76
CA GLY A 151 -28.07 27.65 17.55
C GLY A 151 -28.58 29.07 17.25
N SER A 152 -28.07 29.72 16.19
CA SER A 152 -28.47 31.11 15.82
C SER A 152 -29.88 31.25 15.24
N GLY A 153 -30.60 30.16 14.98
CA GLY A 153 -31.90 30.15 14.31
C GLY A 153 -31.86 30.54 12.81
N LYS A 154 -30.69 30.91 12.27
CA LYS A 154 -30.52 31.27 10.87
C LYS A 154 -30.26 30.02 10.02
N LYS A 155 -30.57 30.09 8.69
CA LYS A 155 -30.17 29.05 7.75
C LYS A 155 -28.66 28.97 7.66
N TYR A 156 -28.11 27.75 7.53
CA TYR A 156 -26.67 27.49 7.50
C TYR A 156 -25.91 28.40 6.51
N LYS A 157 -26.46 28.59 5.29
CA LYS A 157 -25.89 29.49 4.24
C LYS A 157 -25.85 30.97 4.64
N LYS A 158 -26.64 31.39 5.62
CA LYS A 158 -26.67 32.77 6.10
C LYS A 158 -26.02 32.96 7.49
N CYS A 159 -25.28 31.94 7.92
CA CYS A 159 -24.54 31.91 9.18
C CYS A 159 -23.17 31.27 9.01
N CYS A 160 -22.91 30.11 9.61
CA CYS A 160 -21.60 29.47 9.57
C CYS A 160 -21.18 28.92 8.18
N GLY A 161 -22.13 28.76 7.26
CA GLY A 161 -21.84 28.37 5.87
C GLY A 161 -21.45 29.51 4.92
N ASN A 162 -21.29 30.71 5.43
CA ASN A 162 -20.98 31.93 4.65
C ASN A 162 -19.52 32.40 4.93
N LYS A 163 -18.61 31.42 5.07
CA LYS A 163 -17.16 31.70 5.15
C LYS A 163 -16.51 31.56 3.80
#